data_05e2d9d241d11c3e1d6c2029b69ccf90
#
_entry.id   05e2d9d241d11c3e1d6c2029b69ccf90
#
_cell.length_a   1.000
_cell.length_b   1.000
_cell.length_c   1.000
_cell.angle_alpha   90.00
_cell.angle_beta   90.00
_cell.angle_gamma   90.00
#
_symmetry.space_group_name_H-M   'P 1'
#
loop_
_entity.id
_entity.type
_entity.pdbx_description
1 polymer ?
#
loop_
_entity_poly.entity_id
_entity_poly.type
_entity_poly.pdbx_seq_one_letter_code
_entity_poly.pdbx_strand_id
1 'polypeptide(L)'
;MYEAKTKPTQVSVSSFLAAIRDDERRKDCKAIASMMKRVTGSAGKMWGTAIVGFGSYHYKYASGHEGDSCLVGFANRKGDITLYLLGVLVDPKAKAMLKDLGKHKTGKGCLYIKRLADVKMPVLAALVARSVAGTKKRYATAGK
;
A
#
# COMPACT_ATOMS: atom_id res chain seq x y z
N MET A 1 -13.12 11.38 -21.14
CA MET A 1 -13.44 10.75 -19.86
C MET A 1 -12.18 10.41 -19.10
N TYR A 2 -12.15 10.75 -17.83
CA TYR A 2 -10.98 10.40 -17.02
C TYR A 2 -10.89 8.88 -16.87
N GLU A 3 -9.72 8.34 -17.08
CA GLU A 3 -9.47 6.93 -16.86
C GLU A 3 -8.34 6.79 -15.86
N ALA A 4 -8.54 5.95 -14.84
CA ALA A 4 -7.53 5.75 -13.82
C ALA A 4 -6.25 5.19 -14.47
N LYS A 5 -5.11 5.81 -14.18
CA LYS A 5 -3.82 5.36 -14.71
C LYS A 5 -3.39 4.04 -14.12
N THR A 6 -3.83 3.76 -12.88
CA THR A 6 -3.44 2.56 -12.16
C THR A 6 -4.61 1.61 -12.08
N LYS A 7 -4.49 0.48 -12.76
CA LYS A 7 -5.50 -0.58 -12.80
C LYS A 7 -4.85 -1.92 -12.55
N PRO A 8 -5.60 -2.92 -12.02
CA PRO A 8 -5.06 -4.27 -11.91
C PRO A 8 -4.65 -4.79 -13.27
N THR A 9 -3.53 -5.48 -13.32
CA THR A 9 -3.04 -6.09 -14.55
C THR A 9 -2.88 -7.60 -14.36
N GLN A 10 -2.63 -8.31 -15.45
CA GLN A 10 -2.41 -9.75 -15.38
C GLN A 10 -0.96 -10.14 -15.15
N VAL A 11 -0.10 -9.15 -14.98
CA VAL A 11 1.31 -9.41 -14.67
C VAL A 11 1.39 -10.07 -13.29
N SER A 12 2.19 -11.12 -13.18
CA SER A 12 2.35 -11.86 -11.93
C SER A 12 3.15 -11.05 -10.90
N VAL A 13 2.62 -10.96 -9.68
CA VAL A 13 3.34 -10.36 -8.56
C VAL A 13 4.62 -11.13 -8.28
N SER A 14 4.57 -12.47 -8.34
CA SER A 14 5.76 -13.31 -8.14
C SER A 14 6.86 -12.98 -9.11
N SER A 15 6.51 -12.81 -10.40
CA SER A 15 7.49 -12.46 -11.42
C SER A 15 8.07 -11.07 -11.18
N PHE A 16 7.22 -10.11 -10.80
CA PHE A 16 7.66 -8.76 -10.48
C PHE A 16 8.66 -8.77 -9.33
N LEU A 17 8.35 -9.46 -8.25
CA LEU A 17 9.22 -9.52 -7.07
C LEU A 17 10.53 -10.25 -7.39
N ALA A 18 10.46 -11.35 -8.15
CA ALA A 18 11.65 -12.12 -8.52
C ALA A 18 12.61 -11.31 -9.39
N ALA A 19 12.10 -10.33 -10.13
CA ALA A 19 12.91 -9.49 -10.99
C ALA A 19 13.68 -8.40 -10.26
N ILE A 20 13.42 -8.18 -8.96
CA ILE A 20 14.16 -7.21 -8.17
C ILE A 20 15.59 -7.71 -8.00
N ARG A 21 16.55 -6.93 -8.49
CA ARG A 21 17.97 -7.36 -8.55
C ARG A 21 18.65 -7.36 -7.20
N ASP A 22 18.41 -6.36 -6.37
CA ASP A 22 19.01 -6.26 -5.03
C ASP A 22 18.39 -7.32 -4.12
N ASP A 23 19.21 -8.23 -3.60
CA ASP A 23 18.74 -9.34 -2.77
C ASP A 23 18.02 -8.86 -1.51
N GLU A 24 18.57 -7.86 -0.84
CA GLU A 24 17.95 -7.34 0.38
C GLU A 24 16.64 -6.63 0.09
N ARG A 25 16.61 -5.83 -0.97
CA ARG A 25 15.40 -5.15 -1.40
C ARG A 25 14.32 -6.17 -1.81
N ARG A 26 14.72 -7.22 -2.49
CA ARG A 26 13.80 -8.30 -2.88
C ARG A 26 13.20 -8.99 -1.66
N LYS A 27 14.03 -9.29 -0.66
CA LYS A 27 13.55 -9.90 0.59
C LYS A 27 12.59 -8.97 1.32
N ASP A 28 12.92 -7.69 1.40
CA ASP A 28 12.09 -6.69 2.06
C ASP A 28 10.72 -6.59 1.37
N CYS A 29 10.71 -6.52 0.04
CA CYS A 29 9.47 -6.44 -0.73
C CYS A 29 8.62 -7.70 -0.58
N LYS A 30 9.24 -8.87 -0.58
CA LYS A 30 8.52 -10.13 -0.35
C LYS A 30 7.89 -10.18 1.04
N ALA A 31 8.60 -9.70 2.05
CA ALA A 31 8.10 -9.67 3.42
C ALA A 31 6.92 -8.70 3.55
N ILE A 32 7.01 -7.54 2.91
CA ILE A 32 5.91 -6.57 2.87
C ILE A 32 4.70 -7.16 2.17
N ALA A 33 4.92 -7.84 1.04
CA ALA A 33 3.84 -8.48 0.30
C ALA A 33 3.12 -9.54 1.14
N SER A 34 3.87 -10.37 1.85
CA SER A 34 3.30 -11.39 2.73
C SER A 34 2.51 -10.77 3.86
N MET A 35 3.03 -9.70 4.46
CA MET A 35 2.35 -9.00 5.54
C MET A 35 1.05 -8.38 5.06
N MET A 36 1.06 -7.70 3.91
CA MET A 36 -0.14 -7.07 3.36
C MET A 36 -1.20 -8.10 2.97
N LYS A 37 -0.78 -9.23 2.41
CA LYS A 37 -1.70 -10.33 2.10
C LYS A 37 -2.39 -10.84 3.37
N ARG A 38 -1.62 -11.02 4.45
CA ARG A 38 -2.16 -11.49 5.72
C ARG A 38 -3.14 -10.47 6.33
N VAL A 39 -2.77 -9.19 6.31
CA VAL A 39 -3.59 -8.13 6.90
C VAL A 39 -4.88 -7.91 6.13
N THR A 40 -4.82 -7.93 4.79
CA THR A 40 -6.01 -7.69 3.96
C THR A 40 -6.85 -8.92 3.70
N GLY A 41 -6.25 -10.11 3.84
CA GLY A 41 -6.90 -11.36 3.45
C GLY A 41 -7.06 -11.48 1.94
N SER A 42 -6.39 -10.66 1.16
CA SER A 42 -6.50 -10.63 -0.31
C SER A 42 -5.16 -10.92 -0.96
N ALA A 43 -5.20 -11.63 -2.08
CA ALA A 43 -3.98 -11.85 -2.87
C ALA A 43 -3.54 -10.55 -3.53
N GLY A 44 -2.23 -10.36 -3.63
CA GLY A 44 -1.68 -9.20 -4.30
C GLY A 44 -1.89 -9.24 -5.80
N LYS A 45 -2.03 -8.08 -6.40
CA LYS A 45 -2.12 -7.92 -7.85
C LYS A 45 -1.24 -6.74 -8.26
N MET A 46 -0.74 -6.79 -9.48
CA MET A 46 -0.03 -5.64 -10.03
C MET A 46 -1.06 -4.58 -10.45
N TRP A 47 -0.86 -3.38 -9.94
CA TRP A 47 -1.63 -2.21 -10.34
C TRP A 47 -0.72 -1.30 -11.15
N GLY A 48 -0.96 -1.25 -12.46
CA GLY A 48 -0.02 -0.61 -13.36
C GLY A 48 1.23 -1.46 -13.51
N THR A 49 2.38 -0.82 -13.69
CA THR A 49 3.65 -1.50 -13.96
C THR A 49 4.54 -1.66 -12.73
N ALA A 50 4.23 -0.96 -11.63
CA ALA A 50 5.18 -0.86 -10.52
C ALA A 50 4.56 -1.05 -9.14
N ILE A 51 3.25 -1.09 -9.00
CA ILE A 51 2.59 -1.14 -7.71
C ILE A 51 2.03 -2.54 -7.45
N VAL A 52 2.42 -3.13 -6.32
CA VAL A 52 1.81 -4.36 -5.82
C VAL A 52 0.72 -3.93 -4.86
N GLY A 53 -0.54 -4.20 -5.21
CA GLY A 53 -1.69 -3.77 -4.43
C GLY A 53 -2.52 -4.92 -3.91
N PHE A 54 -3.18 -4.71 -2.76
CA PHE A 54 -3.96 -5.71 -2.05
C PHE A 54 -5.35 -5.18 -1.76
N GLY A 55 -6.37 -5.96 -2.10
CA GLY A 55 -7.74 -5.55 -1.99
C GLY A 55 -8.07 -4.45 -3.00
N SER A 56 -9.30 -3.98 -2.96
CA SER A 56 -9.71 -2.85 -3.81
C SER A 56 -10.89 -2.13 -3.19
N TYR A 57 -11.05 -0.87 -3.58
CA TYR A 57 -12.22 -0.09 -3.24
C TYR A 57 -12.60 0.78 -4.42
N HIS A 58 -13.87 1.17 -4.48
CA HIS A 58 -14.37 2.05 -5.52
C HIS A 58 -14.54 3.45 -4.95
N TYR A 59 -13.98 4.45 -5.64
CA TYR A 59 -14.13 5.84 -5.23
C TYR A 59 -14.96 6.60 -6.27
N LYS A 60 -15.69 7.61 -5.78
CA LYS A 60 -16.45 8.51 -6.65
C LYS A 60 -16.38 9.91 -6.06
N TYR A 61 -15.86 10.84 -6.83
CA TYR A 61 -15.77 12.23 -6.43
C TYR A 61 -17.02 13.01 -6.86
N ALA A 62 -17.27 14.13 -6.21
CA ALA A 62 -18.39 15.02 -6.56
C ALA A 62 -18.30 15.51 -8.01
N SER A 63 -17.08 15.59 -8.54
CA SER A 63 -16.84 15.98 -9.95
C SER A 63 -17.29 14.92 -10.97
N GLY A 64 -17.69 13.73 -10.49
CA GLY A 64 -18.04 12.62 -11.38
C GLY A 64 -16.91 11.65 -11.67
N HIS A 65 -15.70 11.96 -11.27
CA HIS A 65 -14.59 11.02 -11.43
C HIS A 65 -14.78 9.83 -10.51
N GLU A 66 -14.65 8.63 -11.06
CA GLU A 66 -14.75 7.41 -10.28
C GLU A 66 -13.77 6.38 -10.81
N GLY A 67 -13.46 5.39 -9.97
CA GLY A 67 -12.56 4.33 -10.34
C GLY A 67 -12.29 3.40 -9.18
N ASP A 68 -11.39 2.47 -9.40
CA ASP A 68 -10.99 1.52 -8.38
C ASP A 68 -9.52 1.74 -8.01
N SER A 69 -9.20 1.46 -6.77
CA SER A 69 -7.83 1.52 -6.28
C SER A 69 -7.61 0.38 -5.29
N CYS A 70 -6.36 0.02 -5.05
CA CYS A 70 -6.05 -0.98 -4.03
C CYS A 70 -6.26 -0.38 -2.64
N LEU A 71 -6.62 -1.22 -1.67
CA LEU A 71 -6.78 -0.79 -0.28
C LEU A 71 -5.45 -0.35 0.31
N VAL A 72 -4.42 -1.14 0.09
CA VAL A 72 -3.03 -0.83 0.43
C VAL A 72 -2.14 -1.41 -0.65
N GLY A 73 -0.94 -0.90 -0.75
CA GLY A 73 0.01 -1.42 -1.71
C GLY A 73 1.39 -0.85 -1.46
N PHE A 74 2.34 -1.30 -2.28
CA PHE A 74 3.69 -0.76 -2.22
C PHE A 74 4.33 -0.78 -3.60
N ALA A 75 5.35 0.04 -3.74
CA ALA A 75 6.17 0.07 -4.96
C ALA A 75 7.64 0.07 -4.58
N ASN A 76 8.43 -0.66 -5.36
CA ASN A 76 9.88 -0.65 -5.23
C ASN A 76 10.41 0.51 -6.06
N ARG A 77 10.77 1.61 -5.40
CA ARG A 77 11.31 2.78 -6.06
C ARG A 77 12.84 2.79 -5.96
N LYS A 78 13.48 3.63 -6.76
CA LYS A 78 14.94 3.68 -6.82
C LYS A 78 15.57 3.99 -5.46
N GLY A 79 15.04 4.94 -4.73
CA GLY A 79 15.62 5.38 -3.46
C GLY A 79 15.00 4.77 -2.22
N ASP A 80 13.80 4.18 -2.34
CA ASP A 80 13.08 3.66 -1.20
C ASP A 80 11.95 2.72 -1.62
N ILE A 81 11.30 2.13 -0.62
CA ILE A 81 10.06 1.39 -0.81
C ILE A 81 8.94 2.34 -0.41
N THR A 82 8.01 2.56 -1.32
CA THR A 82 6.85 3.42 -1.08
C THR A 82 5.66 2.56 -0.72
N LEU A 83 5.08 2.77 0.48
CA LEU A 83 3.85 2.09 0.89
C LEU A 83 2.69 3.06 0.75
N TYR A 84 1.63 2.62 0.10
CA TYR A 84 0.44 3.44 -0.13
C TYR A 84 -0.56 3.13 0.98
N LEU A 85 -0.62 4.01 1.97
CA LEU A 85 -1.42 3.84 3.18
C LEU A 85 -2.32 5.06 3.36
N LEU A 86 -3.30 5.19 2.47
CA LEU A 86 -4.15 6.37 2.41
C LEU A 86 -4.85 6.69 3.73
N GLY A 87 -5.29 5.66 4.45
CA GLY A 87 -6.02 5.85 5.71
C GLY A 87 -5.16 6.38 6.86
N VAL A 88 -3.83 6.29 6.76
CA VAL A 88 -2.93 6.73 7.85
C VAL A 88 -2.99 8.24 8.04
N LEU A 89 -3.12 9.00 6.95
CA LEU A 89 -3.09 10.46 7.02
C LEU A 89 -4.26 11.07 7.76
N VAL A 90 -5.39 10.38 7.81
CA VAL A 90 -6.60 10.89 8.45
C VAL A 90 -6.86 10.24 9.81
N ASP A 91 -5.97 9.38 10.26
CA ASP A 91 -6.10 8.64 11.51
C ASP A 91 -5.10 9.19 12.55
N PRO A 92 -5.56 9.92 13.57
CA PRO A 92 -4.65 10.47 14.59
C PRO A 92 -3.85 9.40 15.33
N LYS A 93 -4.44 8.23 15.56
CA LYS A 93 -3.74 7.13 16.24
C LYS A 93 -2.64 6.57 15.36
N ALA A 94 -2.88 6.44 14.06
CA ALA A 94 -1.87 6.00 13.13
C ALA A 94 -0.70 6.97 13.08
N LYS A 95 -0.97 8.27 13.09
CA LYS A 95 0.08 9.29 13.14
C LYS A 95 0.92 9.16 14.40
N ALA A 96 0.29 8.88 15.55
CA ALA A 96 1.02 8.65 16.79
C ALA A 96 1.89 7.40 16.70
N MET A 97 1.40 6.35 16.05
CA MET A 97 2.13 5.10 15.87
C MET A 97 3.39 5.28 15.02
N LEU A 98 3.40 6.24 14.10
CA LEU A 98 4.56 6.51 13.27
C LEU A 98 5.79 6.88 14.11
N LYS A 99 5.61 7.45 15.28
CA LYS A 99 6.71 7.79 16.18
C LYS A 99 7.45 6.55 16.67
N ASP A 100 6.76 5.42 16.76
CA ASP A 100 7.33 4.16 17.23
C ASP A 100 7.81 3.27 16.08
N LEU A 101 7.55 3.66 14.84
CA LEU A 101 7.85 2.82 13.67
C LEU A 101 9.34 2.63 13.45
N GLY A 102 10.09 3.70 13.54
CA GLY A 102 11.49 3.73 13.22
C GLY A 102 11.77 4.73 12.10
N LYS A 103 12.87 4.54 11.39
CA LYS A 103 13.30 5.49 10.36
C LYS A 103 12.40 5.43 9.13
N HIS A 104 11.75 6.54 8.80
CA HIS A 104 10.83 6.63 7.67
C HIS A 104 10.64 8.09 7.27
N LYS A 105 9.96 8.28 6.13
CA LYS A 105 9.46 9.58 5.68
C LYS A 105 8.00 9.41 5.28
N THR A 106 7.25 10.48 5.27
CA THR A 106 5.85 10.45 4.85
C THR A 106 5.58 11.47 3.76
N GLY A 107 4.58 11.18 2.94
CA GLY A 107 4.06 12.08 1.94
C GLY A 107 2.55 11.99 1.93
N LYS A 108 1.90 12.51 0.90
CA LYS A 108 0.44 12.43 0.78
C LYS A 108 0.01 10.99 0.51
N GLY A 109 -0.52 10.33 1.54
CA GLY A 109 -0.99 8.95 1.43
C GLY A 109 0.11 7.91 1.30
N CYS A 110 1.37 8.30 1.51
CA CYS A 110 2.51 7.43 1.31
C CYS A 110 3.41 7.38 2.52
N LEU A 111 4.01 6.23 2.74
CA LEU A 111 5.04 6.01 3.73
C LEU A 111 6.28 5.51 2.99
N TYR A 112 7.42 6.12 3.24
CA TYR A 112 8.68 5.78 2.56
C TYR A 112 9.66 5.17 3.54
N ILE A 113 10.18 3.99 3.22
CA ILE A 113 11.25 3.35 4.01
C ILE A 113 12.35 2.88 3.07
N LYS A 114 13.59 2.92 3.54
CA LYS A 114 14.74 2.43 2.75
C LYS A 114 14.93 0.94 2.94
N ARG A 115 14.85 0.48 4.16
CA ARG A 115 15.03 -0.92 4.52
C ARG A 115 13.97 -1.32 5.54
N LEU A 116 13.48 -2.54 5.40
CA LEU A 116 12.54 -3.09 6.36
C LEU A 116 13.16 -3.19 7.76
N ALA A 117 14.46 -3.42 7.82
CA ALA A 117 15.19 -3.47 9.08
C ALA A 117 15.20 -2.13 9.84
N ASP A 118 14.94 -1.02 9.14
CA ASP A 118 14.88 0.31 9.77
C ASP A 118 13.62 0.54 10.57
N VAL A 119 12.60 -0.31 10.41
CA VAL A 119 11.30 -0.13 11.04
C VAL A 119 10.91 -1.38 11.83
N LYS A 120 9.96 -1.19 12.74
CA LYS A 120 9.43 -2.30 13.54
C LYS A 120 8.27 -2.95 12.80
N MET A 121 8.42 -4.19 12.39
CA MET A 121 7.40 -4.89 11.62
C MET A 121 6.04 -4.94 12.33
N PRO A 122 5.94 -5.21 13.65
CA PRO A 122 4.63 -5.18 14.31
C PRO A 122 3.92 -3.83 14.20
N VAL A 123 4.68 -2.73 14.30
CA VAL A 123 4.10 -1.38 14.16
C VAL A 123 3.67 -1.15 12.71
N LEU A 124 4.51 -1.55 11.74
CA LEU A 124 4.19 -1.42 10.33
C LEU A 124 2.91 -2.20 9.98
N ALA A 125 2.81 -3.44 10.44
CA ALA A 125 1.62 -4.26 10.18
C ALA A 125 0.37 -3.63 10.79
N ALA A 126 0.48 -3.06 11.99
CA ALA A 126 -0.64 -2.37 12.63
C ALA A 126 -1.05 -1.12 11.85
N LEU A 127 -0.09 -0.37 11.32
CA LEU A 127 -0.37 0.79 10.48
C LEU A 127 -1.10 0.37 9.19
N VAL A 128 -0.66 -0.70 8.57
CA VAL A 128 -1.32 -1.24 7.37
C VAL A 128 -2.74 -1.64 7.69
N ALA A 129 -2.95 -2.35 8.81
CA ALA A 129 -4.29 -2.77 9.22
C ALA A 129 -5.22 -1.58 9.49
N ARG A 130 -4.72 -0.54 10.13
CA ARG A 130 -5.51 0.67 10.38
C ARG A 130 -5.82 1.40 9.08
N SER A 131 -4.88 1.43 8.15
CA SER A 131 -5.10 2.04 6.84
C SER A 131 -6.20 1.30 6.08
N VAL A 132 -6.16 -0.03 6.08
CA VAL A 132 -7.20 -0.85 5.45
C VAL A 132 -8.56 -0.55 6.06
N ALA A 133 -8.66 -0.59 7.39
CA ALA A 133 -9.91 -0.35 8.09
C ALA A 133 -10.45 1.06 7.83
N GLY A 134 -9.58 2.06 7.86
CA GLY A 134 -9.96 3.44 7.61
C GLY A 134 -10.45 3.66 6.19
N THR A 135 -9.78 3.05 5.21
CA THR A 135 -10.18 3.17 3.82
C THR A 135 -11.51 2.47 3.57
N LYS A 136 -11.70 1.27 4.12
CA LYS A 136 -12.97 0.55 4.00
C LYS A 136 -14.11 1.36 4.61
N LYS A 137 -13.91 1.93 5.78
CA LYS A 137 -14.92 2.74 6.46
C LYS A 137 -15.27 3.98 5.64
N ARG A 138 -14.26 4.66 5.10
CA ARG A 138 -14.44 5.89 4.32
C ARG A 138 -15.23 5.65 3.04
N TYR A 139 -15.00 4.54 2.37
CA TYR A 139 -15.62 4.24 1.07
C TYR A 139 -16.71 3.17 1.13
N ALA A 140 -17.05 2.68 2.31
CA ALA A 140 -18.03 1.61 2.46
C ALA A 140 -19.40 1.93 1.87
N THR A 141 -19.86 3.17 2.01
CA THR A 141 -21.15 3.60 1.48
C THR A 141 -21.08 4.09 0.04
N ALA A 142 -19.88 4.49 -0.40
CA ALA A 142 -19.70 5.03 -1.74
C ALA A 142 -19.77 3.94 -2.83
N GLY A 143 -19.50 2.70 -2.47
CA GLY A 143 -19.51 1.58 -3.40
C GLY A 143 -20.85 0.85 -3.52
N LYS A 144 -21.87 1.39 -2.88
CA LYS A 144 -23.19 0.75 -2.91
C LYS A 144 -24.17 1.49 -3.81
#